data_f116c26b0348954e15a5b442ff8fda3b
#
_entry.id   f116c26b0348954e15a5b442ff8fda3b
#
_cell.length_a   1.000
_cell.length_b   1.000
_cell.length_c   1.000
_cell.angle_alpha   90.00
_cell.angle_beta   90.00
_cell.angle_gamma   90.00
#
_symmetry.space_group_name_H-M   'P 1'
#
loop_
_entity.id
_entity.type
_entity.pdbx_description
1 polymer ?
#
loop_
_entity_poly.entity_id
_entity_poly.type
_entity_poly.pdbx_seq_one_letter_code
_entity_poly.pdbx_strand_id
1 'polypeptide(L)'
;MPAEPAAGPAAGPVLNPEHVAVLGQARAYFEEFAAGYDEAADEADWRLNGRLAASLVDVGPVTAVLDLACGTGTTLAELQRSLPGAELVGVDISAAMLRLAADRVPAARLVRSDAASFVAAAAGPFDVVTAVGGFEFTPDLPGLLDGVRRLVRPGGHLVFTYEPVLDAWPPQSLRVETNLGSSGLELTTFRWEPGEATGGFDGWRLERHQLLTAYLRDGLPTVYGWVHYRRPGPETATT
;
A
#
# COMPACT_ATOMS: atom_id res chain seq x y z
N MET A 1 37.41 22.22 -16.59
CA MET A 1 36.90 21.02 -15.97
C MET A 1 35.63 20.62 -16.71
N PRO A 2 35.58 19.50 -17.43
CA PRO A 2 34.34 19.07 -18.05
C PRO A 2 33.39 18.56 -16.97
N ALA A 3 32.10 18.94 -17.06
CA ALA A 3 31.05 18.49 -16.17
C ALA A 3 30.82 16.97 -16.33
N GLU A 4 30.74 16.26 -15.23
CA GLU A 4 30.33 14.86 -15.23
C GLU A 4 28.91 14.70 -15.85
N PRO A 5 28.68 13.69 -16.68
CA PRO A 5 27.35 13.45 -17.22
C PRO A 5 26.41 13.05 -16.08
N ALA A 6 25.23 13.69 -16.05
CA ALA A 6 24.15 13.33 -15.14
C ALA A 6 23.85 11.84 -15.23
N ALA A 7 23.84 11.15 -14.09
CA ALA A 7 23.44 9.75 -14.01
C ALA A 7 22.06 9.59 -14.66
N GLY A 8 21.98 8.74 -15.66
CA GLY A 8 20.70 8.38 -16.28
C GLY A 8 19.74 7.76 -15.24
N PRO A 9 18.43 7.72 -15.55
CA PRO A 9 17.46 7.14 -14.62
C PRO A 9 17.90 5.72 -14.26
N ALA A 10 17.93 5.44 -12.95
CA ALA A 10 18.24 4.11 -12.45
C ALA A 10 17.28 3.10 -13.12
N ALA A 11 17.84 2.03 -13.69
CA ALA A 11 17.02 0.95 -14.22
C ALA A 11 16.12 0.45 -13.09
N GLY A 12 14.80 0.39 -13.35
CA GLY A 12 13.84 -0.15 -12.39
C GLY A 12 14.21 -1.57 -11.96
N PRO A 13 13.64 -2.08 -10.86
CA PRO A 13 13.95 -3.41 -10.39
C PRO A 13 13.69 -4.41 -11.52
N VAL A 14 14.66 -5.28 -11.77
CA VAL A 14 14.47 -6.42 -12.67
C VAL A 14 13.59 -7.41 -11.90
N LEU A 15 12.27 -7.33 -12.09
CA LEU A 15 11.35 -8.30 -11.53
C LEU A 15 11.67 -9.67 -12.14
N ASN A 16 11.80 -10.68 -11.30
CA ASN A 16 11.97 -12.04 -11.79
C ASN A 16 10.67 -12.52 -12.47
N PRO A 17 10.72 -13.55 -13.34
CA PRO A 17 9.55 -14.03 -14.08
C PRO A 17 8.37 -14.43 -13.18
N GLU A 18 8.62 -14.94 -11.98
CA GLU A 18 7.59 -15.34 -11.03
C GLU A 18 6.84 -14.10 -10.48
N HIS A 19 7.57 -13.04 -10.13
CA HIS A 19 6.95 -11.76 -9.73
C HIS A 19 6.07 -11.18 -10.85
N VAL A 20 6.54 -11.24 -12.10
CA VAL A 20 5.77 -10.76 -13.25
C VAL A 20 4.47 -11.57 -13.41
N ALA A 21 4.52 -12.89 -13.23
CA ALA A 21 3.34 -13.75 -13.31
C ALA A 21 2.31 -13.41 -12.23
N VAL A 22 2.73 -13.27 -10.97
CA VAL A 22 1.85 -12.92 -9.84
C VAL A 22 1.21 -11.55 -10.03
N LEU A 23 1.97 -10.54 -10.44
CA LEU A 23 1.44 -9.20 -10.74
C LEU A 23 0.46 -9.24 -11.92
N GLY A 24 0.70 -10.15 -12.89
CA GLY A 24 -0.22 -10.40 -13.99
C GLY A 24 -1.56 -10.98 -13.53
N GLN A 25 -1.55 -11.93 -12.58
CA GLN A 25 -2.76 -12.47 -11.95
C GLN A 25 -3.52 -11.37 -11.19
N ALA A 26 -2.87 -10.63 -10.32
CA ALA A 26 -3.49 -9.54 -9.55
C ALA A 26 -4.13 -8.50 -10.50
N ARG A 27 -3.41 -8.10 -11.56
CA ARG A 27 -3.96 -7.17 -12.55
C ARG A 27 -5.22 -7.72 -13.22
N ALA A 28 -5.19 -8.96 -13.72
CA ALA A 28 -6.32 -9.58 -14.40
C ALA A 28 -7.53 -9.69 -13.47
N TYR A 29 -7.32 -10.14 -12.24
CA TYR A 29 -8.36 -10.26 -11.22
C TYR A 29 -9.03 -8.91 -10.92
N PHE A 30 -8.25 -7.88 -10.58
CA PHE A 30 -8.80 -6.58 -10.22
C PHE A 30 -9.34 -5.79 -11.42
N GLU A 31 -8.88 -6.07 -12.63
CA GLU A 31 -9.49 -5.49 -13.85
C GLU A 31 -10.92 -6.02 -14.05
N GLU A 32 -11.17 -7.30 -13.79
CA GLU A 32 -12.49 -7.92 -13.92
C GLU A 32 -13.39 -7.63 -12.72
N PHE A 33 -12.84 -7.67 -11.50
CA PHE A 33 -13.60 -7.52 -10.27
C PHE A 33 -13.99 -6.08 -9.93
N ALA A 34 -13.40 -5.09 -10.58
CA ALA A 34 -13.55 -3.67 -10.24
C ALA A 34 -15.00 -3.22 -10.10
N ALA A 35 -15.90 -3.64 -11.00
CA ALA A 35 -17.29 -3.19 -11.00
C ALA A 35 -18.09 -3.62 -9.76
N GLY A 36 -17.74 -4.76 -9.15
CA GLY A 36 -18.38 -5.29 -7.93
C GLY A 36 -17.57 -5.10 -6.66
N TYR A 37 -16.38 -4.48 -6.76
CA TYR A 37 -15.44 -4.43 -5.65
C TYR A 37 -15.99 -3.72 -4.41
N ASP A 38 -16.58 -2.55 -4.60
CA ASP A 38 -17.07 -1.75 -3.47
C ASP A 38 -18.26 -2.43 -2.78
N GLU A 39 -19.18 -3.03 -3.55
CA GLU A 39 -20.30 -3.79 -3.00
C GLU A 39 -19.80 -4.99 -2.19
N ALA A 40 -18.84 -5.75 -2.72
CA ALA A 40 -18.23 -6.87 -2.01
C ALA A 40 -17.45 -6.44 -0.75
N ALA A 41 -16.80 -5.28 -0.79
CA ALA A 41 -16.13 -4.72 0.37
C ALA A 41 -17.11 -4.29 1.46
N ASP A 42 -18.25 -3.71 1.09
CA ASP A 42 -19.33 -3.33 2.01
C ASP A 42 -19.99 -4.58 2.61
N GLU A 43 -20.29 -5.60 1.81
CA GLU A 43 -20.84 -6.89 2.27
C GLU A 43 -19.90 -7.62 3.23
N ALA A 44 -18.59 -7.57 2.96
CA ALA A 44 -17.56 -8.15 3.81
C ALA A 44 -17.24 -7.30 5.07
N ASP A 45 -17.86 -6.13 5.22
CA ASP A 45 -17.64 -5.21 6.32
C ASP A 45 -16.17 -4.71 6.42
N TRP A 46 -15.58 -4.36 5.26
CA TRP A 46 -14.22 -3.82 5.20
C TRP A 46 -14.12 -2.46 5.89
N ARG A 47 -13.36 -2.37 6.99
CA ARG A 47 -13.32 -1.16 7.85
C ARG A 47 -11.95 -0.52 7.99
N LEU A 48 -10.94 -1.00 7.29
CA LEU A 48 -9.59 -0.50 7.50
C LEU A 48 -9.40 0.94 7.03
N ASN A 49 -10.11 1.37 5.99
CA ASN A 49 -10.00 2.73 5.46
C ASN A 49 -10.39 3.80 6.51
N GLY A 50 -11.47 3.59 7.26
CA GLY A 50 -11.88 4.51 8.32
C GLY A 50 -10.88 4.62 9.49
N ARG A 51 -10.07 3.56 9.72
CA ARG A 51 -9.00 3.59 10.72
C ARG A 51 -7.82 4.44 10.28
N LEU A 52 -7.60 4.58 8.99
CA LEU A 52 -6.53 5.41 8.44
C LEU A 52 -6.70 6.87 8.83
N ALA A 53 -7.90 7.42 8.68
CA ALA A 53 -8.21 8.80 9.08
C ALA A 53 -7.87 9.05 10.56
N ALA A 54 -8.28 8.12 11.45
CA ALA A 54 -7.98 8.22 12.87
C ALA A 54 -6.49 8.14 13.18
N SER A 55 -5.69 7.47 12.34
CA SER A 55 -4.24 7.37 12.50
C SER A 55 -3.50 8.65 12.08
N LEU A 56 -4.14 9.50 11.28
CA LEU A 56 -3.53 10.69 10.69
C LEU A 56 -4.00 12.02 11.31
N VAL A 57 -4.78 11.98 12.40
CA VAL A 57 -5.35 13.20 13.03
C VAL A 57 -4.27 14.20 13.48
N ASP A 58 -3.12 13.73 13.96
CA ASP A 58 -2.07 14.56 14.54
C ASP A 58 -0.75 14.58 13.73
N VAL A 59 -0.82 14.33 12.42
CA VAL A 59 0.41 14.23 11.59
C VAL A 59 1.05 15.57 11.22
N GLY A 60 0.45 16.69 11.65
CA GLY A 60 0.91 18.03 11.30
C GLY A 60 0.53 18.45 9.87
N PRO A 61 1.16 19.50 9.32
CA PRO A 61 0.88 19.95 7.96
C PRO A 61 1.27 18.90 6.93
N VAL A 62 0.31 18.50 6.07
CA VAL A 62 0.50 17.55 4.97
C VAL A 62 0.23 18.25 3.66
N THR A 63 1.17 18.17 2.71
CA THR A 63 1.08 18.78 1.39
C THR A 63 1.02 17.75 0.26
N ALA A 64 1.62 16.57 0.46
CA ALA A 64 1.67 15.52 -0.56
C ALA A 64 1.47 14.13 0.06
N VAL A 65 0.55 13.36 -0.52
CA VAL A 65 0.18 12.01 -0.09
C VAL A 65 0.31 11.04 -1.26
N LEU A 66 0.87 9.88 -1.00
CA LEU A 66 0.92 8.76 -1.92
C LEU A 66 0.11 7.59 -1.36
N ASP A 67 -0.80 7.05 -2.15
CA ASP A 67 -1.55 5.83 -1.83
C ASP A 67 -1.19 4.74 -2.84
N LEU A 68 -0.52 3.69 -2.38
CA LEU A 68 -0.10 2.53 -3.17
C LEU A 68 -1.19 1.46 -3.12
N ALA A 69 -1.49 0.85 -4.27
CA ALA A 69 -2.64 -0.02 -4.47
C ALA A 69 -3.97 0.67 -4.07
N CYS A 70 -4.21 1.85 -4.63
CA CYS A 70 -5.32 2.71 -4.24
C CYS A 70 -6.70 2.17 -4.63
N GLY A 71 -6.78 1.13 -5.45
CA GLY A 71 -8.01 0.47 -5.86
C GLY A 71 -9.03 1.44 -6.45
N THR A 72 -10.28 1.36 -5.97
CA THR A 72 -11.40 2.24 -6.36
C THR A 72 -11.32 3.63 -5.73
N GLY A 73 -10.24 3.95 -4.99
CA GLY A 73 -10.01 5.27 -4.40
C GLY A 73 -10.72 5.53 -3.07
N THR A 74 -11.21 4.49 -2.38
CA THR A 74 -11.85 4.65 -1.07
C THR A 74 -10.90 5.23 -0.03
N THR A 75 -9.66 4.75 0.02
CA THR A 75 -8.59 5.31 0.86
C THR A 75 -8.27 6.75 0.49
N LEU A 76 -8.14 7.06 -0.81
CA LEU A 76 -7.90 8.44 -1.29
C LEU A 76 -9.02 9.41 -0.89
N ALA A 77 -10.28 8.97 -0.95
CA ALA A 77 -11.42 9.79 -0.52
C ALA A 77 -11.38 10.08 0.98
N GLU A 78 -10.95 9.12 1.80
CA GLU A 78 -10.74 9.30 3.23
C GLU A 78 -9.59 10.27 3.52
N LEU A 79 -8.48 10.13 2.80
CA LEU A 79 -7.33 11.03 2.88
C LEU A 79 -7.71 12.46 2.46
N GLN A 80 -8.49 12.63 1.40
CA GLN A 80 -8.97 13.95 0.96
C GLN A 80 -9.80 14.67 2.05
N ARG A 81 -10.65 13.90 2.77
CA ARG A 81 -11.45 14.44 3.86
C ARG A 81 -10.61 14.80 5.09
N SER A 82 -9.64 13.96 5.42
CA SER A 82 -8.82 14.09 6.64
C SER A 82 -7.67 15.08 6.47
N LEU A 83 -7.18 15.27 5.26
CA LEU A 83 -6.02 16.10 4.91
C LEU A 83 -6.39 17.10 3.80
N PRO A 84 -7.31 18.03 4.07
CA PRO A 84 -7.78 18.96 3.06
C PRO A 84 -6.64 19.86 2.55
N GLY A 85 -6.52 19.96 1.22
CA GLY A 85 -5.47 20.74 0.57
C GLY A 85 -4.18 19.97 0.25
N ALA A 86 -4.05 18.71 0.66
CA ALA A 86 -2.95 17.86 0.24
C ALA A 86 -3.10 17.42 -1.23
N GLU A 87 -2.00 17.40 -1.98
CA GLU A 87 -1.95 16.74 -3.28
C GLU A 87 -1.99 15.23 -3.09
N LEU A 88 -2.94 14.57 -3.75
CA LEU A 88 -3.11 13.12 -3.65
C LEU A 88 -2.59 12.44 -4.93
N VAL A 89 -1.78 11.42 -4.72
CA VAL A 89 -1.29 10.53 -5.78
C VAL A 89 -1.75 9.12 -5.46
N GLY A 90 -2.55 8.52 -6.35
CA GLY A 90 -2.97 7.13 -6.26
C GLY A 90 -2.27 6.28 -7.30
N VAL A 91 -1.80 5.11 -6.90
CA VAL A 91 -1.14 4.13 -7.79
C VAL A 91 -1.88 2.81 -7.72
N ASP A 92 -2.27 2.28 -8.87
CA ASP A 92 -2.86 0.95 -8.95
C ASP A 92 -2.48 0.25 -10.26
N ILE A 93 -2.43 -1.07 -10.23
CA ILE A 93 -2.08 -1.90 -11.39
C ILE A 93 -3.26 -2.02 -12.38
N SER A 94 -4.51 -1.92 -11.89
CA SER A 94 -5.74 -2.07 -12.66
C SER A 94 -6.23 -0.73 -13.22
N ALA A 95 -6.43 -0.67 -14.53
CA ALA A 95 -7.03 0.50 -15.16
C ALA A 95 -8.54 0.63 -14.82
N ALA A 96 -9.22 -0.50 -14.58
CA ALA A 96 -10.63 -0.48 -14.18
C ALA A 96 -10.81 0.12 -12.79
N MET A 97 -9.94 -0.25 -11.83
CA MET A 97 -9.92 0.37 -10.50
C MET A 97 -9.66 1.87 -10.59
N LEU A 98 -8.66 2.29 -11.36
CA LEU A 98 -8.32 3.71 -11.50
C LEU A 98 -9.43 4.54 -12.16
N ARG A 99 -10.27 3.96 -13.04
CA ARG A 99 -11.45 4.67 -13.55
C ARG A 99 -12.43 5.01 -12.43
N LEU A 100 -12.70 4.05 -11.53
CA LEU A 100 -13.59 4.29 -10.38
C LEU A 100 -12.96 5.29 -9.39
N ALA A 101 -11.65 5.20 -9.18
CA ALA A 101 -10.92 6.17 -8.36
C ALA A 101 -10.99 7.59 -8.94
N ALA A 102 -10.92 7.75 -10.27
CA ALA A 102 -11.04 9.05 -10.94
C ALA A 102 -12.42 9.69 -10.73
N ASP A 103 -13.48 8.88 -10.78
CA ASP A 103 -14.84 9.35 -10.51
C ASP A 103 -15.03 9.72 -9.03
N ARG A 104 -14.39 8.97 -8.10
CA ARG A 104 -14.50 9.18 -6.66
C ARG A 104 -13.68 10.37 -6.15
N VAL A 105 -12.46 10.54 -6.66
CA VAL A 105 -11.51 11.58 -6.25
C VAL A 105 -10.94 12.28 -7.48
N PRO A 106 -11.71 13.12 -8.17
CA PRO A 106 -11.29 13.74 -9.45
C PRO A 106 -10.03 14.62 -9.33
N ALA A 107 -9.72 15.09 -8.12
CA ALA A 107 -8.53 15.92 -7.88
C ALA A 107 -7.24 15.10 -7.69
N ALA A 108 -7.33 13.78 -7.54
CA ALA A 108 -6.16 12.95 -7.35
C ALA A 108 -5.41 12.71 -8.67
N ARG A 109 -4.10 12.72 -8.64
CA ARG A 109 -3.26 12.24 -9.73
C ARG A 109 -3.16 10.73 -9.67
N LEU A 110 -3.72 10.05 -10.66
CA LEU A 110 -3.74 8.59 -10.72
C LEU A 110 -2.69 8.07 -11.69
N VAL A 111 -1.97 7.02 -11.27
CA VAL A 111 -0.87 6.42 -12.04
C VAL A 111 -1.10 4.92 -12.14
N ARG A 112 -1.14 4.41 -13.37
CA ARG A 112 -1.23 2.97 -13.61
C ARG A 112 0.17 2.34 -13.53
N SER A 113 0.43 1.62 -12.45
CA SER A 113 1.69 0.89 -12.22
C SER A 113 1.48 -0.16 -11.12
N ASP A 114 2.28 -1.20 -11.08
CA ASP A 114 2.48 -1.93 -9.84
C ASP A 114 3.28 -1.09 -8.84
N ALA A 115 3.14 -1.39 -7.55
CA ALA A 115 3.75 -0.62 -6.48
C ALA A 115 5.29 -0.64 -6.55
N ALA A 116 5.92 -1.78 -6.85
CA ALA A 116 7.37 -1.92 -6.88
C ALA A 116 7.99 -1.10 -8.03
N SER A 117 7.42 -1.19 -9.24
CA SER A 117 7.85 -0.41 -10.40
C SER A 117 7.68 1.09 -10.16
N PHE A 118 6.54 1.51 -9.58
CA PHE A 118 6.32 2.91 -9.25
C PHE A 118 7.35 3.42 -8.24
N VAL A 119 7.54 2.70 -7.13
CA VAL A 119 8.46 3.08 -6.06
C VAL A 119 9.91 3.17 -6.54
N ALA A 120 10.31 2.29 -7.47
CA ALA A 120 11.66 2.33 -8.06
C ALA A 120 11.89 3.57 -8.95
N ALA A 121 10.85 4.03 -9.65
CA ALA A 121 10.93 5.15 -10.59
C ALA A 121 10.55 6.50 -9.96
N ALA A 122 9.82 6.48 -8.82
CA ALA A 122 9.29 7.69 -8.22
C ALA A 122 10.38 8.56 -7.59
N ALA A 123 10.28 9.86 -7.85
CA ALA A 123 10.97 10.87 -7.07
C ALA A 123 10.04 11.36 -5.96
N GLY A 124 10.41 11.08 -4.69
CA GLY A 124 9.72 11.65 -3.51
C GLY A 124 10.20 13.07 -3.23
N PRO A 125 9.93 13.61 -2.05
CA PRO A 125 9.31 12.95 -0.92
C PRO A 125 7.80 13.23 -0.78
N PHE A 126 7.10 12.34 -0.05
CA PHE A 126 5.71 12.51 0.38
C PHE A 126 5.66 12.70 1.91
N ASP A 127 4.67 13.45 2.37
CA ASP A 127 4.42 13.65 3.80
C ASP A 127 3.81 12.39 4.43
N VAL A 128 2.93 11.75 3.67
CA VAL A 128 2.25 10.52 4.05
C VAL A 128 2.31 9.54 2.88
N VAL A 129 2.70 8.31 3.16
CA VAL A 129 2.57 7.19 2.22
C VAL A 129 1.65 6.16 2.85
N THR A 130 0.66 5.70 2.10
CA THR A 130 -0.29 4.67 2.52
C THR A 130 -0.30 3.49 1.58
N ALA A 131 -0.65 2.31 2.11
CA ALA A 131 -0.98 1.10 1.35
C ALA A 131 -1.93 0.23 2.17
N VAL A 132 -3.22 0.31 1.91
CA VAL A 132 -4.25 -0.40 2.68
C VAL A 132 -4.91 -1.46 1.82
N GLY A 133 -4.69 -2.73 2.15
CA GLY A 133 -5.25 -3.87 1.39
C GLY A 133 -4.59 -4.08 0.03
N GLY A 134 -3.24 -4.01 -0.04
CA GLY A 134 -2.53 -4.15 -1.31
C GLY A 134 -1.20 -4.89 -1.21
N PHE A 135 -0.55 -4.87 -0.06
CA PHE A 135 0.78 -5.48 0.10
C PHE A 135 0.75 -7.01 0.21
N GLU A 136 -0.41 -7.60 0.44
CA GLU A 136 -0.65 -9.04 0.34
C GLU A 136 -0.49 -9.60 -1.10
N PHE A 137 -0.47 -8.75 -2.11
CA PHE A 137 -0.22 -9.15 -3.50
C PHE A 137 1.24 -8.95 -3.93
N THR A 138 2.12 -8.64 -2.98
CA THR A 138 3.54 -8.38 -3.22
C THR A 138 4.37 -9.60 -2.82
N PRO A 139 5.14 -10.20 -3.76
CA PRO A 139 5.98 -11.36 -3.46
C PRO A 139 7.28 -11.02 -2.70
N ASP A 140 7.64 -9.75 -2.60
CA ASP A 140 8.81 -9.25 -1.87
C ASP A 140 8.44 -7.97 -1.11
N LEU A 141 7.76 -8.13 0.03
CA LEU A 141 7.38 -7.00 0.88
C LEU A 141 8.60 -6.28 1.49
N PRO A 142 9.63 -6.95 2.02
CA PRO A 142 10.81 -6.26 2.52
C PRO A 142 11.50 -5.39 1.48
N GLY A 143 11.71 -5.88 0.26
CA GLY A 143 12.29 -5.12 -0.83
C GLY A 143 11.43 -3.94 -1.26
N LEU A 144 10.10 -4.10 -1.29
CA LEU A 144 9.17 -3.00 -1.57
C LEU A 144 9.25 -1.93 -0.48
N LEU A 145 9.25 -2.33 0.81
CA LEU A 145 9.34 -1.40 1.94
C LEU A 145 10.66 -0.61 1.94
N ASP A 146 11.77 -1.20 1.51
CA ASP A 146 13.05 -0.50 1.31
C ASP A 146 12.89 0.67 0.32
N GLY A 147 12.16 0.45 -0.73
CA GLY A 147 11.84 1.50 -1.71
C GLY A 147 10.90 2.55 -1.14
N VAL A 148 9.83 2.14 -0.49
CA VAL A 148 8.82 3.03 0.10
C VAL A 148 9.44 3.97 1.14
N ARG A 149 10.36 3.48 1.98
CA ARG A 149 11.07 4.32 2.97
C ARG A 149 11.76 5.53 2.36
N ARG A 150 12.28 5.42 1.14
CA ARG A 150 12.93 6.54 0.44
C ARG A 150 11.94 7.64 0.04
N LEU A 151 10.69 7.28 -0.21
CA LEU A 151 9.63 8.20 -0.64
C LEU A 151 9.01 9.00 0.50
N VAL A 152 9.13 8.56 1.76
CA VAL A 152 8.62 9.31 2.92
C VAL A 152 9.61 10.38 3.31
N ARG A 153 9.19 11.64 3.44
CA ARG A 153 10.08 12.74 3.87
C ARG A 153 10.54 12.57 5.33
N PRO A 154 11.63 13.21 5.77
CA PRO A 154 11.93 13.34 7.20
C PRO A 154 10.76 13.97 7.95
N GLY A 155 10.35 13.37 9.07
CA GLY A 155 9.16 13.75 9.84
C GLY A 155 7.84 13.21 9.29
N GLY A 156 7.85 12.59 8.12
CA GLY A 156 6.66 12.03 7.47
C GLY A 156 6.23 10.67 8.01
N HIS A 157 5.13 10.16 7.48
CA HIS A 157 4.43 8.99 7.97
C HIS A 157 4.27 7.91 6.89
N LEU A 158 4.38 6.66 7.31
CA LEU A 158 4.07 5.48 6.51
C LEU A 158 3.01 4.65 7.24
N VAL A 159 1.87 4.41 6.58
CA VAL A 159 0.80 3.56 7.11
C VAL A 159 0.49 2.48 6.09
N PHE A 160 0.59 1.23 6.49
CA PHE A 160 0.29 0.13 5.61
C PHE A 160 -0.34 -1.06 6.34
N THR A 161 -0.91 -1.96 5.55
CA THR A 161 -1.40 -3.24 6.02
C THR A 161 -0.68 -4.39 5.30
N TYR A 162 -0.67 -5.55 5.95
CA TYR A 162 -0.19 -6.80 5.39
C TYR A 162 -1.01 -7.96 5.96
N GLU A 163 -1.10 -9.09 5.26
CA GLU A 163 -1.63 -10.32 5.84
C GLU A 163 -0.54 -11.00 6.68
N PRO A 164 -0.77 -11.25 7.98
CA PRO A 164 0.19 -11.95 8.83
C PRO A 164 0.09 -13.47 8.65
N VAL A 165 1.22 -14.18 8.83
CA VAL A 165 1.20 -15.62 9.11
C VAL A 165 0.65 -15.83 10.52
N LEU A 166 -0.39 -16.66 10.67
CA LEU A 166 -1.01 -16.98 11.94
C LEU A 166 -1.09 -18.51 12.09
N ASP A 167 -0.21 -19.08 12.89
CA ASP A 167 -0.11 -20.55 13.07
C ASP A 167 -1.39 -21.20 13.60
N ALA A 168 -2.16 -20.46 14.39
CA ALA A 168 -3.37 -20.96 15.04
C ALA A 168 -4.65 -20.77 14.22
N TRP A 169 -4.56 -20.21 13.00
CA TRP A 169 -5.76 -19.83 12.25
C TRP A 169 -5.65 -20.14 10.75
N PRO A 170 -6.19 -21.27 10.25
CA PRO A 170 -6.37 -21.45 8.82
C PRO A 170 -7.49 -20.47 8.34
N PRO A 171 -7.40 -19.83 7.17
CA PRO A 171 -6.43 -20.05 6.10
C PRO A 171 -5.14 -19.21 6.18
N GLN A 172 -4.88 -18.49 7.27
CA GLN A 172 -3.74 -17.57 7.38
C GLN A 172 -2.45 -18.23 7.89
N SER A 173 -2.40 -19.55 7.95
CA SER A 173 -1.18 -20.31 8.28
C SER A 173 -0.23 -20.51 7.09
N LEU A 174 -0.70 -20.33 5.85
CA LEU A 174 0.13 -20.51 4.66
C LEU A 174 0.77 -19.16 4.25
N ARG A 175 2.08 -19.18 4.00
CA ARG A 175 2.81 -18.00 3.52
C ARG A 175 2.38 -17.54 2.12
N VAL A 176 2.03 -18.48 1.28
CA VAL A 176 1.56 -18.23 -0.10
C VAL A 176 0.30 -19.04 -0.32
N GLU A 177 -0.72 -18.39 -0.82
CA GLU A 177 -1.98 -19.03 -1.14
C GLU A 177 -2.49 -18.52 -2.49
N THR A 178 -2.88 -19.45 -3.37
CA THR A 178 -3.51 -19.13 -4.64
C THR A 178 -4.95 -19.59 -4.59
N ASN A 179 -5.87 -18.66 -4.76
CA ASN A 179 -7.31 -18.92 -4.76
C ASN A 179 -7.92 -18.64 -6.13
N LEU A 180 -8.95 -19.40 -6.48
CA LEU A 180 -9.82 -19.08 -7.60
C LEU A 180 -10.90 -18.10 -7.12
N GLY A 181 -10.91 -16.91 -7.69
CA GLY A 181 -12.02 -15.98 -7.50
C GLY A 181 -13.31 -16.46 -8.16
N SER A 182 -14.40 -15.75 -7.89
CA SER A 182 -15.72 -16.04 -8.48
C SER A 182 -15.73 -16.00 -10.01
N SER A 183 -14.83 -15.25 -10.61
CA SER A 183 -14.60 -15.18 -12.06
C SER A 183 -13.81 -16.37 -12.63
N GLY A 184 -13.28 -17.27 -11.79
CA GLY A 184 -12.38 -18.34 -12.19
C GLY A 184 -10.94 -17.89 -12.45
N LEU A 185 -10.61 -16.62 -12.16
CA LEU A 185 -9.23 -16.12 -12.23
C LEU A 185 -8.48 -16.45 -10.94
N GLU A 186 -7.23 -16.85 -11.09
CA GLU A 186 -6.34 -17.09 -9.97
C GLU A 186 -5.87 -15.76 -9.36
N LEU A 187 -5.80 -15.73 -8.03
CA LEU A 187 -5.21 -14.64 -7.27
C LEU A 187 -4.30 -15.22 -6.19
N THR A 188 -3.04 -14.85 -6.23
CA THR A 188 -2.04 -15.27 -5.25
C THR A 188 -1.85 -14.19 -4.20
N THR A 189 -1.97 -14.57 -2.94
CA THR A 189 -1.69 -13.71 -1.77
C THR A 189 -0.48 -14.22 -1.00
N PHE A 190 0.25 -13.28 -0.41
CA PHE A 190 1.44 -13.53 0.40
C PHE A 190 1.20 -13.09 1.83
N ARG A 191 1.67 -13.90 2.76
CA ARG A 191 1.62 -13.60 4.20
C ARG A 191 3.03 -13.50 4.76
N TRP A 192 3.18 -12.59 5.70
CA TRP A 192 4.47 -12.20 6.24
C TRP A 192 4.50 -12.36 7.75
N GLU A 193 5.63 -12.83 8.27
CA GLU A 193 5.85 -12.75 9.71
C GLU A 193 5.86 -11.29 10.14
N PRO A 194 5.32 -10.96 11.34
CA PRO A 194 5.33 -9.58 11.83
C PRO A 194 6.72 -8.92 11.79
N GLY A 195 7.78 -9.68 12.11
CA GLY A 195 9.15 -9.19 12.04
C GLY A 195 9.64 -8.85 10.64
N GLU A 196 9.19 -9.56 9.61
CA GLU A 196 9.50 -9.26 8.21
C GLU A 196 8.78 -7.99 7.75
N ALA A 197 7.50 -7.84 8.13
CA ALA A 197 6.71 -6.67 7.77
C ALA A 197 7.12 -5.40 8.52
N THR A 198 7.66 -5.53 9.72
CA THR A 198 8.08 -4.38 10.56
C THR A 198 9.58 -4.20 10.65
N GLY A 199 10.38 -5.03 10.00
CA GLY A 199 11.84 -4.94 9.99
C GLY A 199 12.38 -3.80 9.12
N GLY A 200 13.66 -3.48 9.30
CA GLY A 200 14.40 -2.55 8.45
C GLY A 200 14.03 -1.06 8.62
N PHE A 201 13.32 -0.69 9.68
CA PHE A 201 12.95 0.69 10.00
C PHE A 201 13.84 1.28 11.10
N ASP A 202 15.16 1.03 11.02
CA ASP A 202 16.11 1.54 12.00
C ASP A 202 16.02 3.05 12.14
N GLY A 203 15.88 3.51 13.40
CA GLY A 203 15.72 4.92 13.71
C GLY A 203 14.32 5.50 13.45
N TRP A 204 13.41 4.76 12.81
CA TRP A 204 12.02 5.20 12.69
C TRP A 204 11.25 4.91 13.97
N ARG A 205 10.24 5.73 14.26
CA ARG A 205 9.35 5.50 15.39
C ARG A 205 8.16 4.66 14.94
N LEU A 206 7.99 3.49 15.52
CA LEU A 206 6.79 2.68 15.40
C LEU A 206 5.69 3.30 16.27
N GLU A 207 4.73 3.98 15.64
CA GLU A 207 3.60 4.59 16.33
C GLU A 207 2.53 3.54 16.66
N ARG A 208 2.36 2.56 15.78
CA ARG A 208 1.37 1.50 15.96
C ARG A 208 1.73 0.24 15.18
N HIS A 209 1.55 -0.90 15.84
CA HIS A 209 1.43 -2.20 15.19
C HIS A 209 0.32 -3.00 15.90
N GLN A 210 -0.70 -3.40 15.14
CA GLN A 210 -1.85 -4.12 15.67
C GLN A 210 -2.32 -5.17 14.68
N LEU A 211 -2.75 -6.33 15.17
CA LEU A 211 -3.50 -7.31 14.40
C LEU A 211 -4.99 -6.99 14.53
N LEU A 212 -5.68 -6.87 13.41
CA LEU A 212 -7.08 -6.43 13.34
C LEU A 212 -7.86 -7.34 12.40
N THR A 213 -9.11 -7.67 12.76
CA THR A 213 -10.04 -8.22 11.77
C THR A 213 -10.35 -7.14 10.74
N ALA A 214 -10.00 -7.41 9.49
CA ALA A 214 -10.25 -6.52 8.37
C ALA A 214 -11.66 -6.75 7.78
N TYR A 215 -12.03 -8.02 7.62
CA TYR A 215 -13.32 -8.44 7.07
C TYR A 215 -13.60 -9.91 7.44
N LEU A 216 -14.80 -10.39 7.08
CA LEU A 216 -15.17 -11.80 7.22
C LEU A 216 -15.11 -12.48 5.85
N ARG A 217 -14.38 -13.60 5.77
CA ARG A 217 -14.37 -14.49 4.60
C ARG A 217 -15.05 -15.80 5.01
N ASP A 218 -16.17 -16.14 4.39
CA ASP A 218 -16.98 -17.34 4.73
C ASP A 218 -17.33 -17.42 6.23
N GLY A 219 -17.62 -16.27 6.84
CA GLY A 219 -17.93 -16.15 8.27
C GLY A 219 -16.72 -16.21 9.19
N LEU A 220 -15.51 -16.35 8.67
CA LEU A 220 -14.26 -16.37 9.43
C LEU A 220 -13.53 -15.02 9.34
N PRO A 221 -12.97 -14.52 10.46
CA PRO A 221 -12.24 -13.26 10.44
C PRO A 221 -10.95 -13.38 9.61
N THR A 222 -10.78 -12.49 8.64
CA THR A 222 -9.50 -12.27 7.96
C THR A 222 -8.76 -11.17 8.72
N VAL A 223 -7.57 -11.51 9.21
CA VAL A 223 -6.76 -10.64 10.06
C VAL A 223 -5.70 -9.95 9.23
N TYR A 224 -5.53 -8.66 9.46
CA TYR A 224 -4.45 -7.86 8.89
C TYR A 224 -3.58 -7.27 9.99
N GLY A 225 -2.28 -7.16 9.73
CA GLY A 225 -1.39 -6.31 10.48
C GLY A 225 -1.55 -4.86 10.02
N TRP A 226 -1.86 -3.97 10.95
CA TRP A 226 -1.87 -2.53 10.75
C TRP A 226 -0.59 -1.94 11.29
N VAL A 227 0.19 -1.26 10.46
CA VAL A 227 1.48 -0.69 10.81
C VAL A 227 1.48 0.80 10.53
N HIS A 228 1.94 1.60 11.49
CA HIS A 228 2.16 3.03 11.34
C HIS A 228 3.54 3.41 11.84
N TYR A 229 4.37 3.91 10.94
CA TYR A 229 5.70 4.45 11.22
C TYR A 229 5.75 5.95 11.01
N ARG A 230 6.57 6.61 11.83
CA ARG A 230 7.01 7.99 11.62
C ARG A 230 8.51 8.01 11.35
N ARG A 231 8.91 8.63 10.24
CA ARG A 231 10.31 8.88 9.93
C ARG A 231 10.87 9.97 10.85
N PRO A 232 12.10 9.85 11.39
CA PRO A 232 12.72 10.93 12.15
C PRO A 232 12.71 12.25 11.34
N GLY A 233 12.41 13.35 12.02
CA GLY A 233 12.57 14.68 11.45
C GLY A 233 14.06 15.06 11.35
N PRO A 234 14.38 16.16 10.68
CA PRO A 234 15.72 16.73 10.78
C PRO A 234 15.99 17.04 12.26
N GLU A 235 17.20 16.65 12.72
CA GLU A 235 17.64 17.06 14.06
C GLU A 235 17.51 18.57 14.15
N THR A 236 16.67 19.05 15.08
CA THR A 236 16.71 20.46 15.44
C THR A 236 18.08 20.71 16.03
N ALA A 237 18.95 21.37 15.30
CA ALA A 237 20.22 21.82 15.83
C ALA A 237 19.89 22.61 17.10
N THR A 238 20.20 22.00 18.25
CA THR A 238 20.13 22.70 19.54
C THR A 238 21.24 23.74 19.50
N THR A 239 20.89 25.00 19.28
CA THR A 239 21.78 26.15 19.44
C THR A 239 22.01 26.42 20.90
#